data_c854d4c49034edce70b305a8c85b9108
#
_entry.id   c854d4c49034edce70b305a8c85b9108
#
_cell.length_a   1.000
_cell.length_b   1.000
_cell.length_c   1.000
_cell.angle_alpha   90.00
_cell.angle_beta   90.00
_cell.angle_gamma   90.00
#
_symmetry.space_group_name_H-M   'P 1'
#
loop_
_entity.id
_entity.type
_entity.pdbx_description
1 polymer ?
#
loop_
_entity_poly.entity_id
_entity_poly.type
_entity_poly.pdbx_seq_one_letter_code
_entity_poly.pdbx_strand_id
1 'polypeptide(L)'
;AADAEDLYAAVCGAGRALGYVCAPAMAQHVIARCQGMVSDLSVYRKNRDLLYEALESYGYTCVHPDGAFYLFVRALEPDAEAFCEKAKEQELLLVPADDFGCPGYVRIAYCVTTEQIERALPAFKKLAERYFCSQA
;
A
#
# COMPACT_ATOMS: atom_id res chain seq x y z
N ALA A 1 18.48 -3.51 -26.70
CA ALA A 1 18.02 -2.26 -27.29
C ALA A 1 19.14 -1.69 -28.15
N ALA A 2 18.84 -1.09 -29.30
CA ALA A 2 19.87 -0.53 -30.22
C ALA A 2 20.70 0.58 -29.55
N ASP A 3 20.14 1.27 -28.59
CA ASP A 3 20.73 2.42 -27.91
C ASP A 3 21.22 2.10 -26.48
N ALA A 4 21.49 0.83 -26.16
CA ALA A 4 21.81 0.41 -24.80
C ALA A 4 23.13 1.03 -24.27
N GLU A 5 24.14 1.17 -25.13
CA GLU A 5 25.43 1.79 -24.75
C GLU A 5 25.29 3.29 -24.51
N ASP A 6 24.57 4.00 -25.37
CA ASP A 6 24.33 5.43 -25.24
C ASP A 6 23.47 5.74 -24.00
N LEU A 7 22.45 4.92 -23.75
CA LEU A 7 21.62 5.03 -22.55
C LEU A 7 22.45 4.80 -21.27
N TYR A 8 23.27 3.75 -21.27
CA TYR A 8 24.16 3.47 -20.16
C TYR A 8 25.14 4.63 -19.88
N ALA A 9 25.78 5.15 -20.94
CA ALA A 9 26.69 6.27 -20.84
C ALA A 9 26.01 7.55 -20.33
N ALA A 10 24.80 7.83 -20.81
CA ALA A 10 23.99 8.97 -20.37
C ALA A 10 23.62 8.85 -18.89
N VAL A 11 23.16 7.69 -18.43
CA VAL A 11 22.84 7.44 -17.00
C VAL A 11 24.07 7.59 -16.11
N CYS A 12 25.21 7.02 -16.53
CA CYS A 12 26.46 7.15 -15.80
C CYS A 12 26.95 8.62 -15.75
N GLY A 13 26.82 9.35 -16.85
CA GLY A 13 27.15 10.77 -16.93
C GLY A 13 26.28 11.62 -16.02
N ALA A 14 24.97 11.40 -16.03
CA ALA A 14 24.03 12.08 -15.17
C ALA A 14 24.30 11.77 -13.69
N GLY A 15 24.57 10.50 -13.35
CA GLY A 15 24.92 10.09 -12.00
C GLY A 15 26.14 10.83 -11.48
N ARG A 16 27.20 10.94 -12.31
CA ARG A 16 28.43 11.68 -11.94
C ARG A 16 28.19 13.18 -11.76
N ALA A 17 27.41 13.79 -12.67
CA ALA A 17 27.06 15.20 -12.58
C ALA A 17 26.27 15.54 -11.29
N LEU A 18 25.47 14.60 -10.79
CA LEU A 18 24.73 14.70 -9.53
C LEU A 18 25.55 14.28 -8.29
N GLY A 19 26.82 13.88 -8.46
CA GLY A 19 27.69 13.44 -7.36
C GLY A 19 27.58 11.96 -6.97
N TYR A 20 26.78 11.16 -7.67
CA TYR A 20 26.62 9.72 -7.42
C TYR A 20 27.67 8.89 -8.17
N VAL A 21 28.92 8.93 -7.70
CA VAL A 21 30.02 8.22 -8.36
C VAL A 21 30.17 6.79 -7.88
N CYS A 22 30.07 6.58 -6.58
CA CYS A 22 30.13 5.25 -5.94
C CYS A 22 29.40 5.28 -4.59
N ALA A 23 28.97 4.10 -4.15
CA ALA A 23 28.38 3.97 -2.82
C ALA A 23 29.42 4.27 -1.73
N PRO A 24 29.03 4.90 -0.60
CA PRO A 24 29.93 5.13 0.54
C PRO A 24 30.56 3.81 1.03
N ALA A 25 31.87 3.83 1.33
CA ALA A 25 32.61 2.62 1.70
C ALA A 25 31.97 1.89 2.90
N MET A 26 31.46 2.64 3.88
CA MET A 26 30.75 2.05 5.03
C MET A 26 29.49 1.27 4.60
N ALA A 27 28.70 1.83 3.67
CA ALA A 27 27.51 1.13 3.15
C ALA A 27 27.91 -0.16 2.41
N GLN A 28 28.98 -0.13 1.61
CA GLN A 28 29.50 -1.31 0.93
C GLN A 28 29.90 -2.42 1.92
N HIS A 29 30.59 -2.07 3.01
CA HIS A 29 30.96 -3.04 4.05
C HIS A 29 29.75 -3.61 4.79
N VAL A 30 28.73 -2.80 5.06
CA VAL A 30 27.48 -3.26 5.70
C VAL A 30 26.76 -4.23 4.75
N ILE A 31 26.54 -3.84 3.50
CA ILE A 31 25.84 -4.68 2.50
C ILE A 31 26.54 -6.01 2.31
N ALA A 32 27.88 -6.02 2.24
CA ALA A 32 28.65 -7.25 2.09
C ALA A 32 28.44 -8.25 3.25
N ARG A 33 28.11 -7.76 4.45
CA ARG A 33 27.82 -8.60 5.63
C ARG A 33 26.34 -8.94 5.80
N CYS A 34 25.45 -8.17 5.16
CA CYS A 34 23.99 -8.31 5.28
C CYS A 34 23.39 -9.09 4.11
N GLN A 35 24.20 -9.70 3.25
CA GLN A 35 23.69 -10.50 2.13
C GLN A 35 22.84 -11.64 2.64
N GLY A 36 21.63 -11.77 2.07
CA GLY A 36 20.64 -12.77 2.47
C GLY A 36 19.81 -12.40 3.71
N MET A 37 20.09 -11.28 4.37
CA MET A 37 19.23 -10.77 5.43
C MET A 37 17.99 -10.12 4.81
N VAL A 38 16.82 -10.52 5.29
CA VAL A 38 15.52 -9.96 4.89
C VAL A 38 14.77 -9.50 6.14
N SER A 39 13.87 -8.54 5.98
CA SER A 39 12.97 -8.14 7.05
C SER A 39 12.03 -9.28 7.43
N ASP A 40 11.62 -9.35 8.70
CA ASP A 40 10.55 -10.26 9.11
C ASP A 40 9.21 -9.79 8.50
N LEU A 41 8.71 -10.59 7.55
CA LEU A 41 7.46 -10.32 6.87
C LEU A 41 6.25 -10.99 7.53
N SER A 42 6.43 -11.71 8.64
CA SER A 42 5.35 -12.45 9.30
C SER A 42 4.23 -11.53 9.78
N VAL A 43 4.59 -10.38 10.36
CA VAL A 43 3.64 -9.36 10.83
C VAL A 43 2.84 -8.78 9.65
N TYR A 44 3.52 -8.49 8.53
CA TYR A 44 2.85 -7.96 7.34
C TYR A 44 1.85 -8.97 6.75
N ARG A 45 2.22 -10.26 6.71
CA ARG A 45 1.30 -11.32 6.26
C ARG A 45 0.09 -11.43 7.17
N LYS A 46 0.31 -11.49 8.48
CA LYS A 46 -0.77 -11.53 9.47
C LYS A 46 -1.71 -10.34 9.31
N ASN A 47 -1.16 -9.14 9.20
CA ASN A 47 -1.93 -7.90 9.04
C ASN A 47 -2.74 -7.88 7.75
N ARG A 48 -2.11 -8.31 6.64
CA ARG A 48 -2.77 -8.46 5.34
C ARG A 48 -3.97 -9.39 5.44
N ASP A 49 -3.74 -10.60 5.93
CA ASP A 49 -4.76 -11.64 5.97
C ASP A 49 -5.92 -11.22 6.89
N LEU A 50 -5.61 -10.69 8.07
CA LEU A 50 -6.60 -10.18 9.02
C LEU A 50 -7.48 -9.06 8.40
N LEU A 51 -6.85 -8.07 7.75
CA LEU A 51 -7.57 -6.96 7.14
C LEU A 51 -8.38 -7.44 5.93
N TYR A 52 -7.78 -8.23 5.05
CA TYR A 52 -8.42 -8.75 3.85
C TYR A 52 -9.67 -9.58 4.19
N GLU A 53 -9.53 -10.59 5.04
CA GLU A 53 -10.62 -11.49 5.43
C GLU A 53 -11.76 -10.73 6.13
N ALA A 54 -11.42 -9.78 7.01
CA ALA A 54 -12.43 -8.98 7.69
C ALA A 54 -13.22 -8.09 6.71
N LEU A 55 -12.54 -7.39 5.80
CA LEU A 55 -13.20 -6.51 4.84
C LEU A 55 -14.08 -7.30 3.87
N GLU A 56 -13.63 -8.44 3.36
CA GLU A 56 -14.45 -9.34 2.53
C GLU A 56 -15.69 -9.81 3.31
N SER A 57 -15.54 -10.15 4.60
CA SER A 57 -16.68 -10.55 5.44
C SER A 57 -17.69 -9.43 5.69
N TYR A 58 -17.28 -8.17 5.58
CA TYR A 58 -18.16 -7.00 5.70
C TYR A 58 -18.79 -6.58 4.38
N GLY A 59 -18.49 -7.30 3.28
CA GLY A 59 -19.06 -7.07 1.96
C GLY A 59 -18.25 -6.10 1.07
N TYR A 60 -17.03 -5.75 1.46
CA TYR A 60 -16.13 -5.04 0.55
C TYR A 60 -15.59 -5.97 -0.52
N THR A 61 -15.23 -5.41 -1.68
CA THR A 61 -14.50 -6.12 -2.72
C THR A 61 -13.04 -5.70 -2.68
N CYS A 62 -12.17 -6.63 -2.34
CA CYS A 62 -10.75 -6.38 -2.17
C CYS A 62 -9.93 -7.05 -3.29
N VAL A 63 -8.87 -6.37 -3.75
CA VAL A 63 -7.86 -7.00 -4.60
C VAL A 63 -6.85 -7.69 -3.70
N HIS A 64 -6.73 -9.03 -3.78
CA HIS A 64 -5.77 -9.75 -2.95
C HIS A 64 -4.34 -9.33 -3.30
N PRO A 65 -3.56 -8.80 -2.35
CA PRO A 65 -2.22 -8.32 -2.63
C PRO A 65 -1.20 -9.46 -2.61
N ASP A 66 -0.49 -9.64 -3.72
CA ASP A 66 0.61 -10.62 -3.83
C ASP A 66 1.95 -10.07 -3.32
N GLY A 67 2.01 -8.79 -3.03
CA GLY A 67 3.22 -8.12 -2.55
C GLY A 67 2.97 -6.73 -1.99
N ALA A 68 4.05 -6.04 -1.62
CA ALA A 68 4.02 -4.73 -0.98
C ALA A 68 3.25 -4.74 0.36
N PHE A 69 2.67 -3.61 0.74
CA PHE A 69 1.96 -3.44 2.00
C PHE A 69 0.71 -2.56 1.85
N TYR A 70 0.13 -2.59 0.65
CA TYR A 70 -1.10 -1.89 0.34
C TYR A 70 -2.19 -2.86 -0.12
N LEU A 71 -3.41 -2.62 0.35
CA LEU A 71 -4.62 -3.29 -0.09
C LEU A 71 -5.45 -2.28 -0.90
N PHE A 72 -5.87 -2.68 -2.09
CA PHE A 72 -6.83 -1.94 -2.89
C PHE A 72 -8.23 -2.49 -2.66
N VAL A 73 -9.12 -1.63 -2.20
CA VAL A 73 -10.50 -1.96 -1.85
C VAL A 73 -11.42 -1.10 -2.70
N ARG A 74 -12.41 -1.72 -3.32
CA ARG A 74 -13.41 -0.99 -4.07
C ARG A 74 -14.24 -0.12 -3.12
N ALA A 75 -14.34 1.17 -3.41
CA ALA A 75 -15.21 2.07 -2.67
C ALA A 75 -16.68 1.59 -2.77
N LEU A 76 -17.46 1.79 -1.72
CA LEU A 76 -18.87 1.39 -1.68
C LEU A 76 -19.79 2.39 -2.41
N GLU A 77 -19.21 3.39 -3.05
CA GLU A 77 -19.87 4.34 -3.95
C GLU A 77 -18.93 4.66 -5.12
N PRO A 78 -19.44 5.21 -6.23
CA PRO A 78 -18.63 5.46 -7.43
C PRO A 78 -17.48 6.45 -7.23
N ASP A 79 -17.67 7.41 -6.34
CA ASP A 79 -16.69 8.45 -6.03
C ASP A 79 -15.84 8.03 -4.82
N ALA A 80 -14.58 7.68 -5.07
CA ALA A 80 -13.65 7.22 -4.04
C ALA A 80 -13.26 8.34 -3.06
N GLU A 81 -13.24 9.61 -3.52
CA GLU A 81 -12.95 10.75 -2.66
C GLU A 81 -14.11 11.01 -1.67
N ALA A 82 -15.34 11.01 -2.17
CA ALA A 82 -16.54 11.12 -1.33
C ALA A 82 -16.64 9.98 -0.31
N PHE A 83 -16.26 8.75 -0.73
CA PHE A 83 -16.16 7.61 0.17
C PHE A 83 -15.11 7.84 1.27
N CYS A 84 -13.93 8.36 0.93
CA CYS A 84 -12.88 8.67 1.89
C CYS A 84 -13.31 9.74 2.91
N GLU A 85 -14.08 10.76 2.49
CA GLU A 85 -14.61 11.78 3.41
C GLU A 85 -15.59 11.14 4.42
N LYS A 86 -16.46 10.24 3.99
CA LYS A 86 -17.37 9.51 4.89
C LYS A 86 -16.61 8.54 5.81
N ALA A 87 -15.50 7.97 5.34
CA ALA A 87 -14.63 7.13 6.15
C ALA A 87 -13.96 7.93 7.28
N LYS A 88 -13.59 9.18 7.04
CA LYS A 88 -13.03 10.08 8.07
C LYS A 88 -14.00 10.32 9.24
N GLU A 89 -15.31 10.32 8.99
CA GLU A 89 -16.32 10.41 10.06
C GLU A 89 -16.26 9.21 11.04
N GLN A 90 -15.65 8.10 10.61
CA GLN A 90 -15.41 6.90 11.40
C GLN A 90 -13.93 6.77 11.81
N GLU A 91 -13.16 7.87 11.75
CA GLU A 91 -11.72 7.93 12.06
C GLU A 91 -10.84 7.03 11.17
N LEU A 92 -11.34 6.67 9.96
CA LEU A 92 -10.60 5.92 8.97
C LEU A 92 -9.96 6.87 7.94
N LEU A 93 -8.64 6.92 7.91
CA LEU A 93 -7.89 7.70 6.93
C LEU A 93 -7.52 6.81 5.74
N LEU A 94 -8.32 6.87 4.70
CA LEU A 94 -8.12 6.14 3.45
C LEU A 94 -7.58 7.06 2.37
N VAL A 95 -6.96 6.51 1.36
CA VAL A 95 -6.40 7.27 0.23
C VAL A 95 -7.15 6.88 -1.04
N PRO A 96 -7.79 7.82 -1.76
CA PRO A 96 -8.36 7.53 -3.07
C PRO A 96 -7.30 6.97 -4.02
N ALA A 97 -7.67 6.00 -4.83
CA ALA A 97 -6.71 5.31 -5.69
C ALA A 97 -6.70 5.81 -7.14
N ASP A 98 -7.41 6.91 -7.42
CA ASP A 98 -7.52 7.52 -8.75
C ASP A 98 -6.14 7.90 -9.29
N ASP A 99 -5.32 8.60 -8.52
CA ASP A 99 -3.94 8.96 -8.88
C ASP A 99 -2.99 7.75 -9.04
N PHE A 100 -3.42 6.57 -8.59
CA PHE A 100 -2.69 5.31 -8.75
C PHE A 100 -3.21 4.46 -9.92
N GLY A 101 -4.06 5.04 -10.78
CA GLY A 101 -4.62 4.37 -11.95
C GLY A 101 -5.75 3.38 -11.62
N CYS A 102 -6.34 3.45 -10.44
CA CYS A 102 -7.43 2.57 -9.99
C CYS A 102 -8.66 3.40 -9.56
N PRO A 103 -9.35 4.08 -10.49
CA PRO A 103 -10.51 4.90 -10.16
C PRO A 103 -11.62 4.07 -9.50
N GLY A 104 -12.28 4.66 -8.50
CA GLY A 104 -13.33 3.99 -7.73
C GLY A 104 -12.82 3.00 -6.69
N TYR A 105 -11.52 2.98 -6.43
CA TYR A 105 -10.91 2.21 -5.35
C TYR A 105 -10.26 3.12 -4.31
N VAL A 106 -10.05 2.59 -3.13
CA VAL A 106 -9.25 3.21 -2.08
C VAL A 106 -8.06 2.33 -1.74
N ARG A 107 -6.95 2.95 -1.39
CA ARG A 107 -5.73 2.29 -0.97
C ARG A 107 -5.61 2.32 0.55
N ILE A 108 -5.41 1.18 1.16
CA ILE A 108 -5.23 0.99 2.60
C ILE A 108 -3.84 0.41 2.86
N ALA A 109 -3.06 1.04 3.74
CA ALA A 109 -1.78 0.51 4.17
C ALA A 109 -1.97 -0.45 5.36
N TYR A 110 -1.35 -1.64 5.30
CA TYR A 110 -1.32 -2.58 6.42
C TYR A 110 0.06 -2.71 7.09
N CYS A 111 0.97 -1.78 6.79
CA CYS A 111 2.27 -1.64 7.46
C CYS A 111 2.16 -0.89 8.80
N VAL A 112 1.20 -1.26 9.60
CA VAL A 112 0.89 -0.70 10.93
C VAL A 112 0.94 -1.82 11.97
N THR A 113 0.72 -1.53 13.25
CA THR A 113 0.63 -2.60 14.26
C THR A 113 -0.65 -3.40 14.09
N THR A 114 -0.61 -4.68 14.49
CA THR A 114 -1.80 -5.55 14.42
C THR A 114 -2.95 -4.97 15.24
N GLU A 115 -2.66 -4.39 16.40
CA GLU A 115 -3.64 -3.76 17.29
C GLU A 115 -4.34 -2.56 16.63
N GLN A 116 -3.63 -1.82 15.78
CA GLN A 116 -4.24 -0.71 15.02
C GLN A 116 -5.24 -1.24 14.02
N ILE A 117 -4.93 -2.35 13.33
CA ILE A 117 -5.88 -2.99 12.41
C ILE A 117 -7.10 -3.49 13.19
N GLU A 118 -6.89 -4.26 14.26
CA GLU A 118 -7.98 -4.79 15.08
C GLU A 118 -8.92 -3.70 15.59
N ARG A 119 -8.38 -2.54 16.00
CA ARG A 119 -9.19 -1.38 16.42
C ARG A 119 -9.95 -0.72 15.28
N ALA A 120 -9.42 -0.77 14.06
CA ALA A 120 -10.07 -0.19 12.88
C ALA A 120 -11.21 -1.05 12.31
N LEU A 121 -11.18 -2.37 12.51
CA LEU A 121 -12.18 -3.29 11.94
C LEU A 121 -13.63 -2.92 12.29
N PRO A 122 -13.99 -2.56 13.53
CA PRO A 122 -15.36 -2.14 13.85
C PRO A 122 -15.80 -0.88 13.08
N ALA A 123 -14.89 0.05 12.82
CA ALA A 123 -15.17 1.25 12.04
C ALA A 123 -15.45 0.93 10.56
N PHE A 124 -14.68 0.02 9.96
CA PHE A 124 -14.95 -0.49 8.61
C PHE A 124 -16.31 -1.19 8.53
N LYS A 125 -16.64 -2.02 9.51
CA LYS A 125 -17.95 -2.68 9.58
C LYS A 125 -19.09 -1.67 9.64
N LYS A 126 -18.99 -0.68 10.53
CA LYS A 126 -20.00 0.37 10.68
C LYS A 126 -20.12 1.22 9.40
N LEU A 127 -19.01 1.48 8.72
CA LEU A 127 -19.03 2.19 7.44
C LEU A 127 -19.76 1.37 6.37
N ALA A 128 -19.51 0.06 6.26
CA ALA A 128 -20.21 -0.83 5.34
C ALA A 128 -21.73 -0.89 5.61
N GLU A 129 -22.13 -0.98 6.87
CA GLU A 129 -23.54 -1.02 7.28
C GLU A 129 -24.31 0.22 6.80
N ARG A 130 -23.69 1.41 6.73
CA ARG A 130 -24.32 2.62 6.19
C ARG A 130 -24.74 2.49 4.73
N TYR A 131 -24.01 1.71 3.93
CA TYR A 131 -24.32 1.50 2.52
C TYR A 131 -25.28 0.34 2.28
N PHE A 132 -25.16 -0.72 3.04
CA PHE A 132 -25.97 -1.92 2.83
C PHE A 132 -27.34 -1.86 3.53
N CYS A 133 -27.43 -1.21 4.71
CA CYS A 133 -28.72 -1.03 5.40
C CYS A 133 -29.59 0.07 4.79
N SER A 134 -29.03 0.96 3.96
CA SER A 134 -29.82 2.01 3.27
C SER A 134 -30.51 1.52 1.99
N GLN A 135 -30.35 0.25 1.61
CA GLN A 135 -30.94 -0.36 0.42
C GLN A 135 -32.08 -1.34 0.72
N ALA A 136 -32.52 -1.41 1.96
CA ALA A 136 -33.64 -2.27 2.41
C ALA A 136 -34.94 -1.43 2.63
#